data_928c2411e44289168db6e53b5b302cbb
#
_entry.id   928c2411e44289168db6e53b5b302cbb
#
_cell.length_a   1.000
_cell.length_b   1.000
_cell.length_c   1.000
_cell.angle_alpha   90.00
_cell.angle_beta   90.00
_cell.angle_gamma   90.00
#
_symmetry.space_group_name_H-M   'P 1'
#
loop_
_entity.id
_entity.type
_entity.pdbx_description
1 polymer ?
#
loop_
_entity_poly.entity_id
_entity_poly.type
_entity_poly.pdbx_seq_one_letter_code
_entity_poly.pdbx_strand_id
1 'polypeptide(L)'
;MEYRVGPEETGWKIREVLRRSMGVSYTAMKSAKWNGRITLNGGPARADERVTEGDTVTIDWAEDVPVYTLKPYDFPIHVPYADEHLMAVDKPGGIASQSSRNHPDDSLENAVYSWSGCPENFVYRPVNRLDKGTGGLMIIARTPHAQHLLQKQLHTPVFRRRYLALTDGVPTEKEGILDFPIAKVPGATIKRMVSPEGKPSRTRYKVLRKQGNGALVLLELETGRTHQIRVHLSHIGCPVRGDFLYGTENPEEFPGKFALHSAMAELRHPMTGEMIRLTSLPEWADDIDPSVLFVDFN
;
A
#
# COMPACT_ATOMS: atom_id res chain seq x y z
N MET A 1 -17.54 -16.85 -1.16
CA MET A 1 -16.39 -17.34 -1.95
C MET A 1 -16.49 -18.85 -2.07
N GLU A 2 -16.41 -19.36 -3.28
CA GLU A 2 -16.64 -20.78 -3.60
C GLU A 2 -15.42 -21.37 -4.30
N TYR A 3 -15.15 -22.66 -4.05
CA TYR A 3 -14.02 -23.38 -4.64
C TYR A 3 -14.42 -24.83 -4.90
N ARG A 4 -14.14 -25.33 -6.11
CA ARG A 4 -14.34 -26.72 -6.49
C ARG A 4 -13.04 -27.51 -6.29
N VAL A 5 -13.12 -28.55 -5.49
CA VAL A 5 -11.98 -29.40 -5.09
C VAL A 5 -11.45 -30.18 -6.29
N GLY A 6 -10.16 -30.11 -6.53
CA GLY A 6 -9.46 -30.86 -7.57
C GLY A 6 -9.03 -32.26 -7.12
N PRO A 7 -8.55 -33.10 -8.06
CA PRO A 7 -8.14 -34.47 -7.75
C PRO A 7 -6.99 -34.57 -6.73
N GLU A 8 -6.02 -33.64 -6.77
CA GLU A 8 -4.86 -33.61 -5.86
C GLU A 8 -5.23 -33.23 -4.42
N GLU A 9 -6.41 -32.68 -4.19
CA GLU A 9 -6.89 -32.23 -2.89
C GLU A 9 -7.78 -33.27 -2.22
N THR A 10 -8.08 -34.40 -2.89
CA THR A 10 -8.86 -35.49 -2.32
C THR A 10 -8.23 -35.97 -1.01
N GLY A 11 -9.05 -36.04 0.05
CA GLY A 11 -8.62 -36.39 1.39
C GLY A 11 -8.06 -35.24 2.24
N TRP A 12 -7.87 -34.05 1.66
CA TRP A 12 -7.52 -32.87 2.44
C TRP A 12 -8.67 -32.49 3.39
N LYS A 13 -8.31 -31.79 4.44
CA LYS A 13 -9.32 -31.16 5.31
C LYS A 13 -9.77 -29.84 4.70
N ILE A 14 -11.03 -29.47 4.92
CA ILE A 14 -11.58 -28.18 4.45
C ILE A 14 -10.62 -27.01 4.83
N ARG A 15 -10.04 -26.99 6.04
CA ARG A 15 -9.07 -25.97 6.44
C ARG A 15 -7.82 -25.92 5.58
N GLU A 16 -7.42 -27.01 4.95
CA GLU A 16 -6.26 -27.07 4.06
C GLU A 16 -6.63 -26.47 2.70
N VAL A 17 -7.80 -26.81 2.17
CA VAL A 17 -8.37 -26.20 0.97
C VAL A 17 -8.53 -24.69 1.16
N LEU A 18 -9.19 -24.25 2.23
CA LEU A 18 -9.38 -22.83 2.55
C LEU A 18 -8.05 -22.08 2.58
N ARG A 19 -7.01 -22.66 3.19
CA ARG A 19 -5.74 -21.98 3.39
C ARG A 19 -4.80 -22.04 2.19
N ARG A 20 -4.68 -23.19 1.54
CA ARG A 20 -3.70 -23.41 0.48
C ARG A 20 -4.25 -23.03 -0.89
N SER A 21 -5.45 -23.52 -1.22
CA SER A 21 -6.05 -23.33 -2.55
C SER A 21 -6.81 -21.99 -2.63
N MET A 22 -7.60 -21.67 -1.60
CA MET A 22 -8.39 -20.44 -1.57
C MET A 22 -7.66 -19.23 -0.95
N GLY A 23 -6.48 -19.42 -0.37
CA GLY A 23 -5.68 -18.33 0.21
C GLY A 23 -6.30 -17.63 1.43
N VAL A 24 -7.26 -18.27 2.10
CA VAL A 24 -7.97 -17.71 3.26
C VAL A 24 -7.03 -17.55 4.45
N SER A 25 -7.04 -16.39 5.12
CA SER A 25 -6.23 -16.17 6.32
C SER A 25 -6.69 -17.04 7.50
N TYR A 26 -5.77 -17.35 8.43
CA TYR A 26 -6.13 -18.11 9.63
C TYR A 26 -7.21 -17.42 10.46
N THR A 27 -7.12 -16.10 10.60
CA THR A 27 -8.10 -15.30 11.36
C THR A 27 -9.47 -15.34 10.71
N ALA A 28 -9.56 -15.14 9.37
CA ALA A 28 -10.81 -15.21 8.63
C ALA A 28 -11.44 -16.61 8.71
N MET A 29 -10.63 -17.66 8.52
CA MET A 29 -11.10 -19.04 8.69
C MET A 29 -11.61 -19.32 10.10
N LYS A 30 -10.91 -18.84 11.14
CA LYS A 30 -11.33 -18.99 12.53
C LYS A 30 -12.66 -18.30 12.78
N SER A 31 -12.83 -17.06 12.31
CA SER A 31 -14.09 -16.32 12.41
C SER A 31 -15.23 -17.04 11.70
N ALA A 32 -15.03 -17.48 10.45
CA ALA A 32 -16.04 -18.23 9.72
C ALA A 32 -16.44 -19.55 10.38
N LYS A 33 -15.46 -20.28 10.97
CA LYS A 33 -15.71 -21.53 11.71
C LYS A 33 -16.66 -21.30 12.90
N TRP A 34 -16.42 -20.26 13.69
CA TRP A 34 -17.24 -19.99 14.87
C TRP A 34 -18.67 -19.56 14.53
N ASN A 35 -18.87 -18.97 13.36
CA ASN A 35 -20.15 -18.41 12.91
C ASN A 35 -20.91 -19.32 11.93
N GLY A 36 -20.49 -20.59 11.76
CA GLY A 36 -21.15 -21.55 10.87
C GLY A 36 -21.13 -21.18 9.38
N ARG A 37 -20.17 -20.38 8.95
CA ARG A 37 -20.09 -19.80 7.59
C ARG A 37 -19.21 -20.61 6.62
N ILE A 38 -18.86 -21.85 6.98
CA ILE A 38 -18.16 -22.79 6.10
C ILE A 38 -19.17 -23.84 5.68
N THR A 39 -19.31 -24.05 4.37
CA THR A 39 -20.17 -25.11 3.84
C THR A 39 -19.41 -26.05 2.92
N LEU A 40 -19.90 -27.28 2.84
CA LEU A 40 -19.48 -28.30 1.89
C LEU A 40 -20.72 -28.74 1.11
N ASN A 41 -20.70 -28.61 -0.22
CA ASN A 41 -21.82 -28.95 -1.10
C ASN A 41 -23.15 -28.31 -0.65
N GLY A 42 -23.07 -27.05 -0.16
CA GLY A 42 -24.22 -26.28 0.31
C GLY A 42 -24.68 -26.60 1.74
N GLY A 43 -24.17 -27.66 2.38
CA GLY A 43 -24.45 -27.98 3.78
C GLY A 43 -23.42 -27.41 4.76
N PRO A 44 -23.81 -27.05 6.01
CA PRO A 44 -22.85 -26.62 7.04
C PRO A 44 -21.75 -27.67 7.25
N ALA A 45 -20.49 -27.21 7.31
CA ALA A 45 -19.36 -28.11 7.43
C ALA A 45 -18.33 -27.64 8.48
N ARG A 46 -17.58 -28.60 9.03
CA ARG A 46 -16.48 -28.32 9.96
C ARG A 46 -15.17 -28.23 9.21
N ALA A 47 -14.29 -27.35 9.66
CA ALA A 47 -12.98 -27.15 9.05
C ALA A 47 -12.05 -28.37 9.06
N ASP A 48 -12.35 -29.41 9.84
CA ASP A 48 -11.62 -30.67 9.93
C ASP A 48 -12.25 -31.81 9.12
N GLU A 49 -13.40 -31.61 8.50
CA GLU A 49 -13.99 -32.55 7.53
C GLU A 49 -13.12 -32.70 6.30
N ARG A 50 -13.15 -33.89 5.70
CA ARG A 50 -12.37 -34.20 4.50
C ARG A 50 -13.18 -33.99 3.26
N VAL A 51 -12.52 -33.55 2.21
CA VAL A 51 -13.09 -33.32 0.89
C VAL A 51 -12.69 -34.42 -0.09
N THR A 52 -13.47 -34.58 -1.13
CA THR A 52 -13.22 -35.43 -2.30
C THR A 52 -13.24 -34.58 -3.56
N GLU A 53 -12.64 -35.11 -4.64
CA GLU A 53 -12.71 -34.45 -5.96
C GLU A 53 -14.16 -34.12 -6.35
N GLY A 54 -14.37 -32.91 -6.84
CA GLY A 54 -15.68 -32.41 -7.27
C GLY A 54 -16.50 -31.77 -6.16
N ASP A 55 -16.12 -31.92 -4.90
CA ASP A 55 -16.77 -31.23 -3.79
C ASP A 55 -16.66 -29.69 -3.95
N THR A 56 -17.69 -29.00 -3.48
CA THR A 56 -17.71 -27.53 -3.46
C THR A 56 -17.59 -27.02 -2.02
N VAL A 57 -16.47 -26.37 -1.73
CA VAL A 57 -16.23 -25.69 -0.45
C VAL A 57 -16.59 -24.22 -0.60
N THR A 58 -17.50 -23.73 0.27
CA THR A 58 -17.87 -22.31 0.31
C THR A 58 -17.50 -21.71 1.66
N ILE A 59 -17.03 -20.47 1.64
CA ILE A 59 -16.84 -19.68 2.86
C ILE A 59 -17.50 -18.33 2.69
N ASP A 60 -18.37 -17.98 3.66
CA ASP A 60 -18.96 -16.67 3.77
C ASP A 60 -18.18 -15.80 4.76
N TRP A 61 -17.97 -14.55 4.39
CA TRP A 61 -17.31 -13.58 5.26
C TRP A 61 -18.31 -13.02 6.26
N ALA A 62 -17.82 -12.77 7.48
CA ALA A 62 -18.58 -11.95 8.41
C ALA A 62 -18.80 -10.57 7.79
N GLU A 63 -19.98 -10.01 7.98
CA GLU A 63 -20.20 -8.59 7.71
C GLU A 63 -19.16 -7.78 8.47
N ASP A 64 -18.63 -6.75 7.82
CA ASP A 64 -17.72 -5.83 8.45
C ASP A 64 -18.46 -5.00 9.48
N VAL A 65 -17.96 -5.00 10.69
CA VAL A 65 -18.46 -4.12 11.75
C VAL A 65 -17.43 -3.02 11.93
N PRO A 66 -17.76 -1.76 11.63
CA PRO A 66 -16.87 -0.64 11.91
C PRO A 66 -16.52 -0.59 13.40
N VAL A 67 -15.25 -0.39 13.71
CA VAL A 67 -14.78 -0.29 15.10
C VAL A 67 -15.05 1.10 15.69
N TYR A 68 -15.24 2.08 14.81
CA TYR A 68 -15.49 3.49 15.17
C TYR A 68 -16.34 4.18 14.10
N THR A 69 -16.97 5.29 14.49
CA THR A 69 -17.75 6.11 13.57
C THR A 69 -16.84 7.09 12.85
N LEU A 70 -16.84 7.04 11.52
CA LEU A 70 -16.14 8.01 10.68
C LEU A 70 -17.08 9.19 10.37
N LYS A 71 -16.52 10.39 10.32
CA LYS A 71 -17.18 11.52 9.71
C LYS A 71 -16.82 11.64 8.24
N PRO A 72 -17.79 11.92 7.37
CA PRO A 72 -17.48 12.19 5.96
C PRO A 72 -16.63 13.45 5.83
N TYR A 73 -15.68 13.41 4.90
CA TYR A 73 -14.87 14.56 4.50
C TYR A 73 -15.07 14.78 3.01
N ASP A 74 -15.77 15.85 2.67
CA ASP A 74 -16.03 16.23 1.28
C ASP A 74 -14.76 16.87 0.68
N PHE A 75 -13.85 16.00 0.34
CA PHE A 75 -12.56 16.35 -0.25
C PHE A 75 -12.42 15.64 -1.60
N PRO A 76 -12.09 16.36 -2.70
CA PRO A 76 -11.98 15.75 -4.02
C PRO A 76 -10.80 14.76 -4.04
N ILE A 77 -11.08 13.50 -4.33
CA ILE A 77 -10.09 12.46 -4.55
C ILE A 77 -10.20 11.90 -5.96
N HIS A 78 -9.05 11.65 -6.59
CA HIS A 78 -9.00 10.95 -7.85
C HIS A 78 -8.84 9.44 -7.58
N VAL A 79 -9.72 8.63 -8.20
CA VAL A 79 -9.73 7.17 -8.06
C VAL A 79 -9.49 6.56 -9.43
N PRO A 80 -8.23 6.33 -9.83
CA PRO A 80 -7.88 5.80 -11.16
C PRO A 80 -8.29 4.35 -11.39
N TYR A 81 -8.61 3.60 -10.33
CA TYR A 81 -9.08 2.23 -10.42
C TYR A 81 -10.00 1.88 -9.24
N ALA A 82 -11.11 1.22 -9.50
CA ALA A 82 -11.96 0.61 -8.46
C ALA A 82 -12.76 -0.57 -9.03
N ASP A 83 -12.83 -1.64 -8.23
CA ASP A 83 -13.72 -2.78 -8.45
C ASP A 83 -14.31 -3.28 -7.11
N GLU A 84 -14.88 -4.48 -7.08
CA GLU A 84 -15.47 -5.07 -5.87
C GLU A 84 -14.42 -5.41 -4.78
N HIS A 85 -13.14 -5.55 -5.14
CA HIS A 85 -12.09 -6.12 -4.28
C HIS A 85 -11.03 -5.13 -3.83
N LEU A 86 -10.71 -4.15 -4.69
CA LEU A 86 -9.73 -3.11 -4.39
C LEU A 86 -10.05 -1.80 -5.08
N MET A 87 -9.44 -0.74 -4.60
CA MET A 87 -9.38 0.55 -5.26
C MET A 87 -7.97 1.13 -5.17
N ALA A 88 -7.60 1.92 -6.14
CA ALA A 88 -6.44 2.78 -6.08
C ALA A 88 -6.89 4.23 -5.98
N VAL A 89 -6.27 4.97 -5.09
CA VAL A 89 -6.55 6.40 -4.89
C VAL A 89 -5.27 7.17 -5.13
N ASP A 90 -5.36 8.23 -5.89
CA ASP A 90 -4.29 9.23 -6.00
C ASP A 90 -4.43 10.22 -4.84
N LYS A 91 -3.67 9.96 -3.77
CA LYS A 91 -3.73 10.75 -2.55
C LYS A 91 -3.06 12.10 -2.76
N PRO A 92 -3.72 13.22 -2.55
CA PRO A 92 -3.05 14.52 -2.52
C PRO A 92 -1.99 14.59 -1.41
N GLY A 93 -0.88 15.29 -1.66
CA GLY A 93 0.04 15.69 -0.60
C GLY A 93 -0.66 16.63 0.39
N GLY A 94 -0.31 16.55 1.66
CA GLY A 94 -0.86 17.41 2.71
C GLY A 94 -1.98 16.79 3.55
N ILE A 95 -2.62 15.71 3.11
CA ILE A 95 -3.62 14.99 3.92
C ILE A 95 -3.06 13.69 4.51
N ALA A 96 -3.50 13.33 5.71
CA ALA A 96 -3.12 12.08 6.36
C ALA A 96 -3.73 10.88 5.60
N SER A 97 -2.98 9.77 5.49
CA SER A 97 -3.48 8.55 4.83
C SER A 97 -4.61 7.87 5.60
N GLN A 98 -4.71 8.13 6.90
CA GLN A 98 -5.61 7.44 7.81
C GLN A 98 -5.99 8.37 8.95
N SER A 99 -7.20 8.21 9.47
CA SER A 99 -7.64 8.96 10.65
C SER A 99 -6.75 8.67 11.85
N SER A 100 -6.57 9.66 12.68
CA SER A 100 -5.73 9.60 13.86
C SER A 100 -6.15 10.66 14.88
N ARG A 101 -5.55 10.63 16.07
CA ARG A 101 -5.83 11.62 17.11
C ARG A 101 -5.67 13.07 16.62
N ASN A 102 -4.71 13.34 15.74
CA ASN A 102 -4.44 14.69 15.22
C ASN A 102 -5.20 15.00 13.91
N HIS A 103 -5.76 13.99 13.28
CA HIS A 103 -6.50 14.06 12.02
C HIS A 103 -7.72 13.15 12.11
N PRO A 104 -8.70 13.45 12.98
CA PRO A 104 -9.86 12.57 13.20
C PRO A 104 -10.84 12.60 12.02
N ASP A 105 -10.97 13.76 11.37
CA ASP A 105 -12.06 14.05 10.44
C ASP A 105 -11.56 14.56 9.05
N ASP A 106 -10.24 14.71 8.84
CA ASP A 106 -9.61 15.35 7.67
C ASP A 106 -8.58 14.45 6.97
N SER A 107 -8.77 13.14 7.03
CA SER A 107 -7.86 12.17 6.43
C SER A 107 -8.40 11.61 5.10
N LEU A 108 -7.52 10.92 4.33
CA LEU A 108 -7.93 10.17 3.15
C LEU A 108 -8.99 9.11 3.49
N GLU A 109 -8.91 8.48 4.66
CA GLU A 109 -9.91 7.53 5.14
C GLU A 109 -11.31 8.15 5.18
N ASN A 110 -11.43 9.38 5.71
CA ASN A 110 -12.69 10.13 5.75
C ASN A 110 -13.17 10.52 4.35
N ALA A 111 -12.25 10.92 3.46
CA ALA A 111 -12.57 11.25 2.08
C ALA A 111 -13.01 10.02 1.27
N VAL A 112 -12.37 8.87 1.46
CA VAL A 112 -12.79 7.60 0.83
C VAL A 112 -14.14 7.14 1.37
N TYR A 113 -14.42 7.32 2.66
CA TYR A 113 -15.72 7.05 3.24
C TYR A 113 -16.81 7.89 2.59
N SER A 114 -16.57 9.20 2.45
CA SER A 114 -17.48 10.12 1.74
C SER A 114 -17.70 9.72 0.28
N TRP A 115 -16.59 9.47 -0.46
CA TRP A 115 -16.63 9.03 -1.85
C TRP A 115 -17.40 7.72 -2.07
N SER A 116 -17.34 6.81 -1.09
CA SER A 116 -18.07 5.53 -1.11
C SER A 116 -19.57 5.64 -0.81
N GLY A 117 -20.10 6.84 -0.55
CA GLY A 117 -21.50 7.06 -0.20
C GLY A 117 -21.82 6.78 1.27
N CYS A 118 -20.83 6.81 2.15
CA CYS A 118 -20.99 6.66 3.61
C CYS A 118 -21.71 5.36 4.04
N PRO A 119 -21.33 4.17 3.56
CA PRO A 119 -22.02 2.95 3.93
C PRO A 119 -21.82 2.60 5.42
N GLU A 120 -22.87 2.07 6.06
CA GLU A 120 -22.87 1.76 7.50
C GLU A 120 -21.79 0.75 7.90
N ASN A 121 -21.47 -0.20 7.01
CA ASN A 121 -20.48 -1.26 7.25
C ASN A 121 -19.11 -0.92 6.65
N PHE A 122 -18.78 0.36 6.46
CA PHE A 122 -17.50 0.78 5.91
C PHE A 122 -16.34 0.44 6.83
N VAL A 123 -15.33 -0.24 6.27
CA VAL A 123 -14.05 -0.48 6.93
C VAL A 123 -12.92 -0.11 5.99
N TYR A 124 -12.07 0.81 6.41
CA TYR A 124 -10.91 1.25 5.64
C TYR A 124 -9.75 0.25 5.74
N ARG A 125 -9.28 -0.27 4.60
CA ARG A 125 -8.25 -1.31 4.53
C ARG A 125 -7.09 -0.92 3.62
N PRO A 126 -6.27 0.05 4.01
CA PRO A 126 -5.11 0.41 3.20
C PRO A 126 -4.11 -0.75 3.14
N VAL A 127 -3.64 -1.06 1.93
CA VAL A 127 -2.60 -2.07 1.70
C VAL A 127 -1.22 -1.45 1.93
N ASN A 128 -1.03 -0.21 1.49
CA ASN A 128 0.13 0.61 1.76
C ASN A 128 -0.29 1.98 2.31
N ARG A 129 0.65 2.70 2.88
CA ARG A 129 0.43 4.06 3.38
C ARG A 129 1.48 5.01 2.84
N LEU A 130 1.09 6.26 2.69
CA LEU A 130 1.98 7.37 2.37
C LEU A 130 2.05 8.32 3.58
N ASP A 131 3.16 9.02 3.70
CA ASP A 131 3.28 10.10 4.69
C ASP A 131 2.29 11.23 4.35
N LYS A 132 1.94 12.07 5.33
CA LYS A 132 1.00 13.17 5.13
C LYS A 132 1.41 14.06 3.95
N GLY A 133 2.68 14.45 3.85
CA GLY A 133 3.20 15.30 2.79
C GLY A 133 3.47 14.59 1.46
N THR A 134 3.47 13.26 1.41
CA THR A 134 3.66 12.47 0.17
C THR A 134 2.35 12.37 -0.60
N GLY A 135 2.39 12.65 -1.90
CA GLY A 135 1.27 12.44 -2.83
C GLY A 135 1.34 11.10 -3.56
N GLY A 136 0.29 10.78 -4.35
CA GLY A 136 0.29 9.68 -5.31
C GLY A 136 -0.46 8.43 -4.88
N LEU A 137 -0.20 7.34 -5.58
CA LEU A 137 -0.99 6.12 -5.56
C LEU A 137 -0.95 5.39 -4.22
N MET A 138 -2.12 5.14 -3.67
CA MET A 138 -2.38 4.23 -2.57
C MET A 138 -3.36 3.14 -2.99
N ILE A 139 -3.08 1.91 -2.56
CA ILE A 139 -3.96 0.75 -2.78
C ILE A 139 -4.76 0.48 -1.50
N ILE A 140 -6.06 0.36 -1.64
CA ILE A 140 -7.01 0.10 -0.58
C ILE A 140 -7.80 -1.16 -0.94
N ALA A 141 -7.80 -2.14 -0.08
CA ALA A 141 -8.63 -3.32 -0.25
C ALA A 141 -10.07 -3.05 0.21
N ARG A 142 -11.03 -3.55 -0.54
CA ARG A 142 -12.46 -3.39 -0.23
C ARG A 142 -13.03 -4.58 0.55
N THR A 143 -12.29 -5.69 0.60
CA THR A 143 -12.67 -6.88 1.37
C THR A 143 -11.51 -7.38 2.24
N PRO A 144 -11.76 -8.05 3.37
CA PRO A 144 -10.71 -8.62 4.23
C PRO A 144 -9.83 -9.63 3.49
N HIS A 145 -10.42 -10.39 2.57
CA HIS A 145 -9.70 -11.39 1.79
C HIS A 145 -8.74 -10.74 0.78
N ALA A 146 -9.22 -9.75 0.03
CA ALA A 146 -8.37 -8.97 -0.88
C ALA A 146 -7.22 -8.30 -0.11
N GLN A 147 -7.50 -7.71 1.07
CA GLN A 147 -6.45 -7.14 1.92
C GLN A 147 -5.36 -8.18 2.26
N HIS A 148 -5.76 -9.38 2.67
CA HIS A 148 -4.81 -10.43 3.01
C HIS A 148 -3.94 -10.84 1.81
N LEU A 149 -4.54 -11.04 0.63
CA LEU A 149 -3.82 -11.41 -0.58
C LEU A 149 -2.88 -10.30 -1.07
N LEU A 150 -3.33 -9.05 -1.04
CA LEU A 150 -2.51 -7.90 -1.42
C LEU A 150 -1.36 -7.66 -0.44
N GLN A 151 -1.57 -7.84 0.87
CA GLN A 151 -0.50 -7.75 1.87
C GLN A 151 0.57 -8.83 1.69
N LYS A 152 0.19 -10.03 1.23
CA LYS A 152 1.18 -11.06 0.85
C LYS A 152 2.05 -10.64 -0.33
N GLN A 153 1.52 -9.87 -1.27
CA GLN A 153 2.26 -9.36 -2.42
C GLN A 153 3.18 -8.19 -2.05
N LEU A 154 2.82 -7.36 -1.08
CA LEU A 154 3.39 -6.04 -0.79
C LEU A 154 4.93 -5.99 -0.67
N HIS A 155 5.56 -7.08 -0.26
CA HIS A 155 7.01 -7.20 -0.07
C HIS A 155 7.63 -8.23 -1.01
N THR A 156 7.00 -8.48 -2.14
CA THR A 156 7.49 -9.36 -3.19
C THR A 156 7.72 -8.56 -4.47
N PRO A 157 8.49 -9.08 -5.43
CA PRO A 157 8.67 -8.46 -6.74
C PRO A 157 7.37 -8.28 -7.55
N VAL A 158 6.29 -8.92 -7.11
CA VAL A 158 4.96 -8.82 -7.75
C VAL A 158 4.28 -7.49 -7.47
N PHE A 159 4.53 -6.90 -6.28
CA PHE A 159 3.97 -5.59 -5.92
C PHE A 159 5.07 -4.53 -5.93
N ARG A 160 5.25 -3.90 -7.07
CA ARG A 160 6.25 -2.84 -7.26
C ARG A 160 5.63 -1.47 -7.03
N ARG A 161 6.35 -0.59 -6.37
CA ARG A 161 5.96 0.79 -6.13
C ARG A 161 7.13 1.69 -6.46
N ARG A 162 6.91 2.64 -7.36
CA ARG A 162 7.92 3.61 -7.74
C ARG A 162 7.48 5.01 -7.38
N TYR A 163 8.44 5.78 -6.98
CA TYR A 163 8.26 7.14 -6.52
C TYR A 163 9.09 8.08 -7.36
N LEU A 164 8.58 9.29 -7.53
CA LEU A 164 9.36 10.43 -8.02
C LEU A 164 9.65 11.36 -6.85
N ALA A 165 10.87 11.87 -6.78
CA ALA A 165 11.27 12.89 -5.83
C ALA A 165 12.06 14.00 -6.52
N LEU A 166 11.79 15.27 -6.17
CA LEU A 166 12.76 16.34 -6.37
C LEU A 166 13.63 16.41 -5.12
N THR A 167 14.94 16.51 -5.31
CA THR A 167 15.91 16.59 -4.21
C THR A 167 16.61 17.94 -4.19
N ASP A 168 16.98 18.38 -2.99
CA ASP A 168 17.96 19.45 -2.80
C ASP A 168 19.34 18.77 -2.68
N GLY A 169 20.15 18.95 -3.71
CA GLY A 169 21.38 18.17 -3.94
C GLY A 169 21.18 17.09 -5.01
N VAL A 170 22.28 16.74 -5.65
CA VAL A 170 22.34 15.74 -6.73
C VAL A 170 23.08 14.52 -6.22
N PRO A 171 22.49 13.32 -6.22
CA PRO A 171 23.22 12.10 -5.87
C PRO A 171 24.49 11.97 -6.70
N THR A 172 25.58 11.54 -6.06
CA THR A 172 26.91 11.40 -6.71
C THR A 172 26.86 10.44 -7.88
N GLU A 173 26.21 9.30 -7.66
CA GLU A 173 26.04 8.29 -8.69
C GLU A 173 24.70 8.47 -9.42
N LYS A 174 24.66 8.14 -10.72
CA LYS A 174 23.44 8.25 -11.52
C LYS A 174 22.36 7.26 -11.09
N GLU A 175 22.72 6.12 -10.56
CA GLU A 175 21.83 5.10 -10.04
C GLU A 175 22.53 4.29 -8.95
N GLY A 176 21.77 3.66 -8.07
CA GLY A 176 22.35 2.86 -7.00
C GLY A 176 21.31 2.32 -6.03
N ILE A 177 21.82 1.74 -4.96
CA ILE A 177 21.02 1.15 -3.89
C ILE A 177 21.40 1.81 -2.57
N LEU A 178 20.41 2.35 -1.89
CA LEU A 178 20.51 2.87 -0.52
C LEU A 178 20.11 1.74 0.43
N ASP A 179 21.09 1.09 1.01
CA ASP A 179 20.93 -0.06 1.91
C ASP A 179 21.38 0.34 3.32
N PHE A 180 20.55 1.17 3.98
CA PHE A 180 20.85 1.72 5.28
C PHE A 180 19.72 1.39 6.27
N PRO A 181 20.00 0.67 7.37
CA PRO A 181 18.99 0.36 8.37
C PRO A 181 18.41 1.62 9.02
N ILE A 182 17.09 1.63 9.28
CA ILE A 182 16.38 2.80 9.80
C ILE A 182 15.85 2.52 11.21
N ALA A 183 16.17 3.42 12.14
CA ALA A 183 15.68 3.44 13.51
C ALA A 183 14.87 4.70 13.81
N LYS A 184 14.15 4.69 14.93
CA LYS A 184 13.53 5.89 15.50
C LYS A 184 14.60 6.73 16.20
N VAL A 185 14.60 8.04 16.00
CA VAL A 185 15.49 8.94 16.76
C VAL A 185 15.12 8.86 18.24
N PRO A 186 16.06 8.63 19.15
CA PRO A 186 15.78 8.63 20.58
C PRO A 186 15.08 9.92 21.03
N GLY A 187 14.02 9.77 21.81
CA GLY A 187 13.22 10.93 22.30
C GLY A 187 12.28 11.56 21.26
N ALA A 188 12.46 11.35 19.96
CA ALA A 188 11.59 11.94 18.96
C ALA A 188 10.27 11.17 18.84
N THR A 189 9.17 11.87 18.52
CA THR A 189 7.86 11.26 18.30
C THR A 189 7.80 10.54 16.96
N ILE A 190 8.19 11.23 15.87
CA ILE A 190 8.01 10.75 14.50
C ILE A 190 9.35 10.59 13.73
N LYS A 191 10.39 11.35 14.06
CA LYS A 191 11.65 11.40 13.30
C LYS A 191 12.37 10.06 13.28
N ARG A 192 12.94 9.70 12.14
CA ARG A 192 13.74 8.48 11.90
C ARG A 192 15.17 8.88 11.53
N MET A 193 16.09 7.94 11.65
CA MET A 193 17.49 8.12 11.26
C MET A 193 18.07 6.80 10.75
N VAL A 194 19.14 6.89 9.97
CA VAL A 194 19.99 5.73 9.68
C VAL A 194 20.72 5.34 10.96
N SER A 195 20.68 4.05 11.29
CA SER A 195 21.36 3.49 12.45
C SER A 195 21.65 2.01 12.24
N PRO A 196 22.82 1.49 12.62
CA PRO A 196 23.12 0.06 12.53
C PRO A 196 22.13 -0.83 13.32
N GLU A 197 21.51 -0.27 14.38
CA GLU A 197 20.50 -0.97 15.20
C GLU A 197 19.09 -0.89 14.59
N GLY A 198 18.96 -0.22 13.44
CA GLY A 198 17.70 -0.01 12.75
C GLY A 198 17.17 -1.28 12.06
N LYS A 199 15.95 -1.18 11.57
CA LYS A 199 15.37 -2.23 10.74
C LYS A 199 15.97 -2.18 9.33
N PRO A 200 16.33 -3.32 8.70
CA PRO A 200 16.79 -3.37 7.33
C PRO A 200 15.85 -2.59 6.40
N SER A 201 16.43 -1.74 5.58
CA SER A 201 15.69 -0.82 4.71
C SER A 201 16.47 -0.62 3.42
N ARG A 202 15.82 -0.88 2.27
CA ARG A 202 16.50 -0.87 0.98
C ARG A 202 15.66 -0.13 -0.05
N THR A 203 16.30 0.85 -0.71
CA THR A 203 15.70 1.72 -1.74
C THR A 203 16.62 1.77 -2.95
N ARG A 204 16.12 1.40 -4.13
CA ARG A 204 16.83 1.65 -5.40
C ARG A 204 16.53 3.07 -5.86
N TYR A 205 17.49 3.71 -6.50
CA TYR A 205 17.27 5.03 -7.10
C TYR A 205 17.96 5.18 -8.45
N LYS A 206 17.41 6.06 -9.27
CA LYS A 206 17.96 6.47 -10.56
C LYS A 206 17.71 7.96 -10.76
N VAL A 207 18.76 8.72 -11.01
CA VAL A 207 18.67 10.14 -11.36
C VAL A 207 18.18 10.24 -12.80
N LEU A 208 16.99 10.80 -12.98
CA LEU A 208 16.38 10.99 -14.30
C LEU A 208 16.95 12.24 -14.98
N ARG A 209 17.04 13.34 -14.25
CA ARG A 209 17.64 14.60 -14.72
C ARG A 209 18.12 15.46 -13.55
N LYS A 210 19.14 16.29 -13.82
CA LYS A 210 19.53 17.37 -12.90
C LYS A 210 18.60 18.56 -13.11
N GLN A 211 18.27 19.26 -12.02
CA GLN A 211 17.37 20.41 -12.03
C GLN A 211 17.84 21.46 -11.00
N GLY A 212 18.52 22.49 -11.51
CA GLY A 212 19.18 23.47 -10.64
C GLY A 212 20.24 22.81 -9.75
N ASN A 213 20.16 23.07 -8.44
CA ASN A 213 21.04 22.46 -7.41
C ASN A 213 20.59 21.06 -6.99
N GLY A 214 19.51 20.53 -7.54
CA GLY A 214 18.93 19.25 -7.19
C GLY A 214 18.76 18.32 -8.38
N ALA A 215 17.94 17.29 -8.20
CA ALA A 215 17.65 16.31 -9.22
C ALA A 215 16.22 15.80 -9.14
N LEU A 216 15.67 15.37 -10.30
CA LEU A 216 14.52 14.49 -10.37
C LEU A 216 15.02 13.05 -10.28
N VAL A 217 14.54 12.33 -9.27
CA VAL A 217 14.99 10.98 -8.93
C VAL A 217 13.81 10.02 -8.97
N LEU A 218 13.98 8.91 -9.69
CA LEU A 218 13.09 7.75 -9.63
C LEU A 218 13.58 6.81 -8.52
N LEU A 219 12.66 6.33 -7.68
CA LEU A 219 12.97 5.44 -6.58
C LEU A 219 12.06 4.21 -6.58
N GLU A 220 12.59 3.06 -6.18
CA GLU A 220 11.82 1.83 -5.98
C GLU A 220 12.08 1.27 -4.58
N LEU A 221 10.99 0.94 -3.88
CA LEU A 221 11.05 0.42 -2.51
C LEU A 221 11.08 -1.12 -2.51
N GLU A 222 12.16 -1.73 -2.02
CA GLU A 222 12.20 -3.16 -1.71
C GLU A 222 11.65 -3.43 -0.29
N THR A 223 11.71 -2.45 0.59
CA THR A 223 11.13 -2.47 1.94
C THR A 223 10.25 -1.23 2.16
N GLY A 224 9.40 -1.22 3.20
CA GLY A 224 8.49 -0.11 3.48
C GLY A 224 8.58 0.36 4.93
N ARG A 225 9.66 1.07 5.29
CA ARG A 225 9.79 1.68 6.63
C ARG A 225 9.27 3.11 6.65
N THR A 226 8.80 3.54 7.80
CA THR A 226 8.34 4.93 8.00
C THR A 226 9.42 5.91 7.54
N HIS A 227 9.04 6.87 6.68
CA HIS A 227 9.92 7.91 6.12
C HIS A 227 11.14 7.37 5.33
N GLN A 228 11.12 6.13 4.85
CA GLN A 228 12.30 5.46 4.31
C GLN A 228 13.01 6.26 3.22
N ILE A 229 12.32 6.66 2.16
CA ILE A 229 12.90 7.46 1.06
C ILE A 229 13.48 8.76 1.60
N ARG A 230 12.74 9.47 2.44
CA ARG A 230 13.13 10.76 3.01
C ARG A 230 14.41 10.66 3.84
N VAL A 231 14.49 9.64 4.69
CA VAL A 231 15.68 9.36 5.53
C VAL A 231 16.87 8.97 4.66
N HIS A 232 16.69 8.08 3.69
CA HIS A 232 17.76 7.63 2.81
C HIS A 232 18.33 8.76 1.97
N LEU A 233 17.49 9.54 1.32
CA LEU A 233 17.94 10.68 0.51
C LEU A 233 18.62 11.76 1.38
N SER A 234 18.08 12.09 2.53
CA SER A 234 18.72 13.02 3.47
C SER A 234 20.08 12.51 3.97
N HIS A 235 20.21 11.20 4.22
CA HIS A 235 21.46 10.58 4.66
C HIS A 235 22.61 10.75 3.65
N ILE A 236 22.30 10.72 2.35
CA ILE A 236 23.28 10.94 1.29
C ILE A 236 23.45 12.41 0.89
N GLY A 237 22.93 13.35 1.70
CA GLY A 237 23.04 14.78 1.45
C GLY A 237 22.13 15.34 0.34
N CYS A 238 21.10 14.58 -0.06
CA CYS A 238 20.16 14.93 -1.11
C CYS A 238 18.70 14.88 -0.58
N PRO A 239 18.33 15.65 0.45
CA PRO A 239 17.00 15.58 1.04
C PRO A 239 15.90 15.88 0.01
N VAL A 240 14.71 15.36 0.24
CA VAL A 240 13.53 15.70 -0.57
C VAL A 240 13.23 17.19 -0.42
N ARG A 241 13.03 17.88 -1.55
CA ARG A 241 12.73 19.32 -1.57
C ARG A 241 11.43 19.63 -0.83
N GLY A 242 11.47 20.62 0.04
CA GLY A 242 10.36 21.04 0.89
C GLY A 242 10.14 20.16 2.13
N ASP A 243 11.00 19.17 2.39
CA ASP A 243 10.85 18.29 3.54
C ASP A 243 11.24 18.98 4.85
N PHE A 244 10.24 19.41 5.61
CA PHE A 244 10.40 20.12 6.88
C PHE A 244 11.11 19.32 7.98
N LEU A 245 11.19 17.99 7.86
CA LEU A 245 11.74 17.12 8.90
C LEU A 245 13.17 16.66 8.62
N TYR A 246 13.53 16.52 7.34
CA TYR A 246 14.80 15.96 6.88
C TYR A 246 15.59 16.86 5.94
N GLY A 247 15.01 17.96 5.50
CA GLY A 247 15.58 18.94 4.59
C GLY A 247 15.26 20.37 5.02
N THR A 248 15.03 21.22 4.04
CA THR A 248 14.60 22.61 4.24
C THR A 248 13.15 22.76 3.83
N GLU A 249 12.32 23.25 4.75
CA GLU A 249 10.92 23.52 4.46
C GLU A 249 10.79 24.63 3.40
N ASN A 250 9.89 24.44 2.45
CA ASN A 250 9.55 25.43 1.43
C ASN A 250 8.02 25.56 1.31
N PRO A 251 7.39 26.32 2.22
CA PRO A 251 5.93 26.43 2.26
C PRO A 251 5.33 27.23 1.10
N GLU A 252 6.15 28.01 0.37
CA GLU A 252 5.69 28.77 -0.83
C GLU A 252 5.46 27.81 -2.00
N GLU A 253 6.37 26.87 -2.23
CA GLU A 253 6.28 25.90 -3.33
C GLU A 253 5.50 24.64 -2.92
N PHE A 254 5.66 24.18 -1.68
CA PHE A 254 5.09 22.95 -1.16
C PHE A 254 4.32 23.17 0.15
N PRO A 255 3.20 23.91 0.18
CA PRO A 255 2.46 24.19 1.42
C PRO A 255 1.94 22.89 2.06
N GLY A 256 2.49 22.52 3.23
CA GLY A 256 2.13 21.32 4.00
C GLY A 256 2.49 19.97 3.35
N LYS A 257 3.27 20.00 2.27
CA LYS A 257 3.72 18.82 1.51
C LYS A 257 5.21 18.94 1.16
N PHE A 258 5.73 18.01 0.40
CA PHE A 258 7.10 18.01 -0.13
C PHE A 258 7.11 17.25 -1.46
N ALA A 259 8.18 17.42 -2.23
CA ALA A 259 8.30 16.88 -3.59
C ALA A 259 8.60 15.37 -3.59
N LEU A 260 7.71 14.56 -3.03
CA LEU A 260 7.73 13.09 -3.07
C LEU A 260 6.35 12.56 -3.47
N HIS A 261 6.33 11.72 -4.49
CA HIS A 261 5.09 11.23 -5.09
C HIS A 261 5.18 9.75 -5.42
N SER A 262 4.18 8.96 -5.02
CA SER A 262 4.02 7.54 -5.39
C SER A 262 3.50 7.46 -6.82
N ALA A 263 4.42 7.42 -7.79
CA ALA A 263 4.12 7.63 -9.21
C ALA A 263 3.67 6.38 -9.95
N MET A 264 3.99 5.18 -9.44
CA MET A 264 3.60 3.92 -10.07
C MET A 264 3.29 2.85 -9.02
N ALA A 265 2.23 2.09 -9.27
CA ALA A 265 1.91 0.84 -8.59
C ALA A 265 1.66 -0.26 -9.63
N GLU A 266 2.39 -1.38 -9.49
CA GLU A 266 2.19 -2.59 -10.27
C GLU A 266 1.94 -3.74 -9.30
N LEU A 267 0.84 -4.49 -9.50
CA LEU A 267 0.42 -5.58 -8.61
C LEU A 267 -0.46 -6.57 -9.38
N ARG A 268 -0.59 -7.78 -8.84
CA ARG A 268 -1.61 -8.71 -9.37
C ARG A 268 -2.93 -8.49 -8.67
N HIS A 269 -4.00 -8.46 -9.45
CA HIS A 269 -5.35 -8.44 -8.92
C HIS A 269 -5.57 -9.65 -7.99
N PRO A 270 -6.06 -9.45 -6.74
CA PRO A 270 -6.09 -10.51 -5.73
C PRO A 270 -6.99 -11.69 -6.09
N MET A 271 -8.00 -11.49 -6.94
CA MET A 271 -8.96 -12.53 -7.30
C MET A 271 -8.72 -13.10 -8.70
N THR A 272 -8.45 -12.25 -9.70
CA THR A 272 -8.26 -12.71 -11.09
C THR A 272 -6.82 -13.09 -11.42
N GLY A 273 -5.84 -12.58 -10.63
CA GLY A 273 -4.42 -12.77 -10.91
C GLY A 273 -3.88 -11.92 -12.07
N GLU A 274 -4.71 -11.12 -12.72
CA GLU A 274 -4.31 -10.20 -13.78
C GLU A 274 -3.39 -9.10 -13.28
N MET A 275 -2.49 -8.63 -14.13
CA MET A 275 -1.57 -7.56 -13.78
C MET A 275 -2.26 -6.20 -13.90
N ILE A 276 -2.29 -5.46 -12.82
CA ILE A 276 -2.73 -4.07 -12.76
C ILE A 276 -1.50 -3.17 -12.76
N ARG A 277 -1.48 -2.17 -13.65
CA ARG A 277 -0.45 -1.14 -13.75
C ARG A 277 -1.10 0.22 -13.71
N LEU A 278 -0.72 1.02 -12.73
CA LEU A 278 -1.26 2.36 -12.52
C LEU A 278 -0.12 3.37 -12.46
N THR A 279 -0.35 4.54 -13.01
CA THR A 279 0.58 5.67 -12.96
C THR A 279 -0.14 6.92 -12.50
N SER A 280 0.59 7.79 -11.82
CA SER A 280 0.19 9.13 -11.42
C SER A 280 1.42 10.01 -11.45
N LEU A 281 1.37 11.11 -12.18
CA LEU A 281 2.46 12.09 -12.25
C LEU A 281 2.09 13.32 -11.43
N PRO A 282 3.02 13.85 -10.62
CA PRO A 282 2.80 15.12 -9.94
C PRO A 282 3.00 16.28 -10.90
N GLU A 283 2.34 17.41 -10.65
CA GLU A 283 2.44 18.65 -11.46
C GLU A 283 3.89 19.11 -11.69
N TRP A 284 4.77 18.90 -10.71
CA TRP A 284 6.18 19.28 -10.82
C TRP A 284 7.04 18.31 -11.64
N ALA A 285 6.44 17.25 -12.20
CA ALA A 285 7.06 16.28 -13.11
C ALA A 285 6.05 15.77 -14.16
N ASP A 286 5.10 16.60 -14.58
CA ASP A 286 4.10 16.30 -15.60
C ASP A 286 4.69 16.22 -17.03
N ASP A 287 5.89 16.76 -17.21
CA ASP A 287 6.65 16.79 -18.46
C ASP A 287 7.44 15.49 -18.74
N ILE A 288 7.47 14.53 -17.82
CA ILE A 288 8.16 13.26 -18.05
C ILE A 288 7.27 12.25 -18.78
N ASP A 289 7.90 11.45 -19.65
CA ASP A 289 7.21 10.31 -20.27
C ASP A 289 6.92 9.24 -19.19
N PRO A 290 5.64 8.84 -18.98
CA PRO A 290 5.29 7.80 -18.03
C PRO A 290 6.02 6.47 -18.23
N SER A 291 6.53 6.18 -19.44
CA SER A 291 7.30 4.96 -19.71
C SER A 291 8.57 4.83 -18.85
N VAL A 292 9.15 5.96 -18.45
CA VAL A 292 10.32 6.00 -17.53
C VAL A 292 10.03 5.34 -16.18
N LEU A 293 8.76 5.30 -15.77
CA LEU A 293 8.34 4.62 -14.54
C LEU A 293 8.43 3.09 -14.63
N PHE A 294 8.64 2.52 -15.82
CA PHE A 294 8.71 1.08 -16.07
C PHE A 294 10.12 0.61 -16.46
N VAL A 295 11.10 1.52 -16.57
CA VAL A 295 12.49 1.14 -16.84
C VAL A 295 13.06 0.28 -15.70
N ASP A 296 13.91 -0.68 -16.03
CA ASP A 296 14.56 -1.47 -14.99
C ASP A 296 15.69 -0.69 -14.32
N PHE A 297 15.92 -0.98 -13.05
CA PHE A 297 17.10 -0.55 -12.31
C PHE A 297 18.21 -1.57 -12.59
N ASN A 298 19.37 -1.12 -13.03
CA ASN A 298 20.55 -1.95 -13.26
C ASN A 298 21.13 -2.48 -11.94
#